data_8177747eb6cff184e5255f63dded5605
#
_entry.id   8177747eb6cff184e5255f63dded5605
#
_cell.length_a   1.000
_cell.length_b   1.000
_cell.length_c   1.000
_cell.angle_alpha   90.00
_cell.angle_beta   90.00
_cell.angle_gamma   90.00
#
_symmetry.space_group_name_H-M   'P 1'
#
loop_
_entity.id
_entity.type
_entity.pdbx_description
1 polymer ?
#
loop_
_entity_poly.entity_id
_entity_poly.type
_entity_poly.pdbx_seq_one_letter_code
_entity_poly.pdbx_strand_id
1 'polypeptide(L)'
;MLRWLGLVILLGAGCGAAAWAQGPAQFDGQYMGELVLTKVIDGDCTKPPLGSLYPLTISGGQVRFLYVPRFSTALIGKVAGNGTFKAAARLRRGAVQMTGRVQGNNLTATIASPSCNYTFQTRN
;
A
#
# COMPACT_ATOMS: atom_id res chain seq x y z
N MET A 1 32.48 -8.85 -38.92
CA MET A 1 32.24 -7.61 -38.35
C MET A 1 30.81 -7.26 -38.17
N LEU A 2 30.00 -7.70 -38.92
CA LEU A 2 28.65 -7.32 -38.74
C LEU A 2 27.95 -8.09 -37.71
N ARG A 3 28.46 -9.12 -37.21
CA ARG A 3 27.73 -9.92 -36.29
C ARG A 3 27.53 -9.27 -34.97
N TRP A 4 28.37 -8.40 -34.55
CA TRP A 4 28.18 -7.82 -33.26
C TRP A 4 26.98 -6.92 -33.18
N LEU A 5 26.42 -6.65 -34.24
CA LEU A 5 25.19 -5.87 -34.22
C LEU A 5 24.12 -6.57 -33.51
N GLY A 6 24.00 -7.82 -33.72
CA GLY A 6 22.90 -8.54 -33.13
C GLY A 6 22.93 -8.60 -31.66
N LEU A 7 24.09 -8.65 -31.07
CA LEU A 7 24.07 -8.81 -29.65
C LEU A 7 23.75 -7.56 -28.91
N VAL A 8 23.95 -6.45 -29.49
CA VAL A 8 23.59 -5.23 -28.84
C VAL A 8 22.12 -5.19 -28.48
N ILE A 9 21.33 -5.71 -29.38
CA ILE A 9 19.90 -5.65 -29.22
C ILE A 9 19.42 -6.49 -28.09
N LEU A 10 20.07 -7.55 -27.82
CA LEU A 10 19.66 -8.45 -26.79
C LEU A 10 19.58 -7.82 -25.45
N LEU A 11 20.49 -6.95 -25.17
CA LEU A 11 20.58 -6.35 -23.87
C LEU A 11 19.35 -5.57 -23.49
N GLY A 12 18.93 -4.73 -24.37
CA GLY A 12 17.81 -3.88 -24.06
C GLY A 12 16.56 -4.66 -23.79
N ALA A 13 16.35 -5.70 -24.50
CA ALA A 13 15.14 -6.46 -24.36
C ALA A 13 15.02 -7.10 -22.99
N GLY A 14 16.09 -7.62 -22.48
CA GLY A 14 16.03 -8.29 -21.20
C GLY A 14 15.68 -7.37 -20.06
N CYS A 15 16.19 -6.18 -20.08
CA CYS A 15 15.95 -5.24 -19.01
C CYS A 15 14.51 -4.75 -19.01
N GLY A 16 13.95 -4.54 -20.16
CA GLY A 16 12.60 -4.03 -20.24
C GLY A 16 11.57 -4.99 -19.68
N ALA A 17 11.76 -6.26 -19.93
CA ALA A 17 10.78 -7.23 -19.47
C ALA A 17 10.69 -7.31 -17.96
N ALA A 18 11.80 -7.18 -17.29
CA ALA A 18 11.80 -7.28 -15.82
C ALA A 18 11.03 -6.15 -15.17
N ALA A 19 11.04 -4.99 -15.74
CA ALA A 19 10.37 -3.85 -15.14
C ALA A 19 8.86 -3.97 -15.11
N TRP A 20 8.28 -4.75 -15.98
CA TRP A 20 6.83 -4.86 -16.06
C TRP A 20 6.25 -5.72 -14.96
N ALA A 21 7.00 -6.69 -14.48
CA ALA A 21 6.47 -7.65 -13.51
C ALA A 21 6.18 -7.01 -12.17
N GLN A 22 6.77 -5.86 -11.92
CA GLN A 22 6.63 -5.18 -10.64
C GLN A 22 5.94 -3.85 -10.83
N GLY A 23 5.25 -3.38 -9.81
CA GLY A 23 4.67 -2.06 -9.84
C GLY A 23 5.74 -0.97 -9.74
N PRO A 24 5.31 0.29 -9.70
CA PRO A 24 6.25 1.41 -9.62
C PRO A 24 7.07 1.37 -8.35
N ALA A 25 8.37 1.20 -8.49
CA ALA A 25 9.27 1.13 -7.35
C ALA A 25 9.56 2.50 -6.75
N GLN A 26 9.18 3.55 -7.42
CA GLN A 26 9.46 4.91 -6.94
C GLN A 26 8.78 5.23 -5.61
N PHE A 27 7.75 4.47 -5.27
CA PHE A 27 7.03 4.68 -4.01
C PHE A 27 7.45 3.70 -2.92
N ASP A 28 8.40 2.83 -3.19
CA ASP A 28 8.82 1.82 -2.23
C ASP A 28 9.39 2.46 -0.98
N GLY A 29 9.06 1.87 0.17
CA GLY A 29 9.54 2.34 1.44
C GLY A 29 8.61 1.95 2.56
N GLN A 30 8.98 2.35 3.77
CA GLN A 30 8.15 2.16 4.95
C GLN A 30 7.61 3.51 5.39
N TYR A 31 6.31 3.59 5.55
CA TYR A 31 5.62 4.81 5.92
C TYR A 31 5.02 4.63 7.30
N MET A 32 5.51 5.42 8.27
CA MET A 32 5.03 5.36 9.64
C MET A 32 3.94 6.40 9.81
N GLY A 33 2.77 5.99 10.25
CA GLY A 33 1.65 6.92 10.36
C GLY A 33 0.75 6.64 11.54
N GLU A 34 -0.03 7.65 11.88
CA GLU A 34 -1.07 7.53 12.88
C GLU A 34 -2.33 6.96 12.30
N LEU A 35 -3.00 6.16 13.10
CA LEU A 35 -4.28 5.57 12.73
C LEU A 35 -5.34 6.16 13.65
N VAL A 36 -6.38 6.75 13.06
CA VAL A 36 -7.44 7.42 13.83
C VAL A 36 -8.77 6.81 13.44
N LEU A 37 -9.55 6.44 14.47
CA LEU A 37 -10.91 5.97 14.26
C LEU A 37 -11.78 7.18 13.91
N THR A 38 -12.42 7.15 12.75
CA THR A 38 -13.21 8.28 12.27
C THR A 38 -14.70 8.02 12.32
N LYS A 39 -15.11 6.76 12.25
CA LYS A 39 -16.54 6.45 12.27
C LYS A 39 -16.80 5.05 12.78
N VAL A 40 -17.76 4.94 13.67
CA VAL A 40 -18.29 3.65 14.12
C VAL A 40 -19.61 3.43 13.40
N ILE A 41 -19.66 2.39 12.59
CA ILE A 41 -20.87 2.04 11.85
C ILE A 41 -21.70 1.06 12.64
N ASP A 42 -21.05 0.07 13.24
CA ASP A 42 -21.73 -0.98 13.98
C ASP A 42 -20.76 -1.62 14.96
N GLY A 43 -21.26 -1.96 16.15
CA GLY A 43 -20.49 -2.68 17.15
C GLY A 43 -19.39 -1.85 17.78
N ASP A 44 -18.40 -2.56 18.32
CA ASP A 44 -17.26 -1.95 18.98
C ASP A 44 -16.08 -1.82 18.02
N CYS A 45 -15.50 -0.64 18.02
CA CYS A 45 -14.32 -0.36 17.20
C CYS A 45 -13.14 -0.06 18.10
N THR A 46 -12.00 -0.68 17.79
CA THR A 46 -10.77 -0.41 18.52
C THR A 46 -10.30 1.01 18.22
N LYS A 47 -10.07 1.78 19.27
CA LYS A 47 -9.57 3.14 19.14
C LYS A 47 -8.07 3.11 19.35
N PRO A 48 -7.26 3.36 18.32
CA PRO A 48 -5.80 3.31 18.47
C PRO A 48 -5.34 4.39 19.44
N PRO A 49 -4.31 4.11 20.24
CA PRO A 49 -3.76 5.11 21.16
C PRO A 49 -3.22 6.31 20.38
N LEU A 50 -3.46 7.49 20.90
CA LEU A 50 -2.95 8.72 20.29
C LEU A 50 -1.43 8.69 20.27
N GLY A 51 -0.87 9.12 19.15
CA GLY A 51 0.58 9.19 18.99
C GLY A 51 1.26 7.90 18.62
N SER A 52 0.54 6.78 18.61
CA SER A 52 1.10 5.52 18.15
C SER A 52 1.27 5.53 16.65
N LEU A 53 2.40 5.03 16.17
CA LEU A 53 2.69 4.96 14.75
C LEU A 53 2.64 3.53 14.27
N TYR A 54 2.07 3.34 13.10
CA TYR A 54 1.92 2.02 12.50
C TYR A 54 2.60 2.00 11.15
N PRO A 55 3.27 0.91 10.79
CA PRO A 55 3.99 0.86 9.52
C PRO A 55 3.08 0.42 8.37
N LEU A 56 3.21 1.12 7.26
CA LEU A 56 2.68 0.67 5.99
C LEU A 56 3.88 0.52 5.07
N THR A 57 3.99 -0.62 4.42
CA THR A 57 5.16 -0.91 3.59
C THR A 57 4.76 -1.00 2.13
N ILE A 58 5.55 -0.38 1.27
CA ILE A 58 5.41 -0.54 -0.16
C ILE A 58 6.70 -1.15 -0.67
N SER A 59 6.59 -2.28 -1.35
CA SER A 59 7.75 -2.99 -1.87
C SER A 59 7.41 -3.53 -3.26
N GLY A 60 8.21 -3.14 -4.25
CA GLY A 60 7.94 -3.54 -5.63
C GLY A 60 6.58 -3.05 -6.11
N GLY A 61 6.13 -1.93 -5.60
CA GLY A 61 4.81 -1.40 -5.94
C GLY A 61 3.65 -2.06 -5.20
N GLN A 62 3.93 -3.01 -4.32
CA GLN A 62 2.88 -3.67 -3.55
C GLN A 62 2.74 -3.03 -2.17
N VAL A 63 1.53 -2.67 -1.82
CA VAL A 63 1.19 -2.09 -0.53
C VAL A 63 0.81 -3.18 0.43
N ARG A 64 1.32 -3.09 1.66
CA ARG A 64 0.97 -4.01 2.74
C ARG A 64 0.80 -3.25 4.04
N PHE A 65 -0.34 -3.44 4.69
CA PHE A 65 -0.65 -2.82 5.96
C PHE A 65 -1.40 -3.78 6.87
N LEU A 66 -0.94 -3.93 8.11
CA LEU A 66 -1.63 -4.77 9.08
C LEU A 66 -2.79 -3.98 9.68
N TYR A 67 -3.99 -4.50 9.48
CA TYR A 67 -5.20 -3.87 9.98
C TYR A 67 -5.25 -4.02 11.50
N VAL A 68 -5.16 -2.91 12.20
CA VAL A 68 -4.95 -2.89 13.66
C VAL A 68 -6.01 -3.59 14.47
N PRO A 69 -7.32 -3.38 14.22
CA PRO A 69 -8.33 -4.07 15.01
C PRO A 69 -8.28 -5.59 14.85
N ARG A 70 -7.57 -6.05 13.81
CA ARG A 70 -7.40 -7.48 13.56
C ARG A 70 -6.01 -7.69 13.01
N PHE A 71 -5.03 -7.66 13.89
CA PHE A 71 -3.64 -7.62 13.43
C PHE A 71 -3.18 -8.86 12.67
N SER A 72 -3.97 -9.91 12.61
CA SER A 72 -3.66 -11.03 11.74
C SER A 72 -4.11 -10.79 10.31
N THR A 73 -4.78 -9.68 10.04
CA THR A 73 -5.32 -9.36 8.73
C THR A 73 -4.45 -8.33 8.04
N ALA A 74 -3.87 -8.70 6.92
CA ALA A 74 -3.05 -7.79 6.13
C ALA A 74 -3.85 -7.26 4.96
N LEU A 75 -3.84 -5.93 4.79
CA LEU A 75 -4.40 -5.29 3.62
C LEU A 75 -3.32 -5.25 2.55
N ILE A 76 -3.62 -5.78 1.39
CA ILE A 76 -2.65 -5.91 0.32
C ILE A 76 -3.21 -5.31 -0.95
N GLY A 77 -2.38 -4.58 -1.68
CA GLY A 77 -2.80 -3.98 -2.93
C GLY A 77 -1.61 -3.46 -3.71
N LYS A 78 -1.89 -2.63 -4.68
CA LYS A 78 -0.86 -2.09 -5.56
C LYS A 78 -0.97 -0.58 -5.65
N VAL A 79 0.18 0.06 -5.82
CA VAL A 79 0.23 1.50 -6.03
C VAL A 79 0.32 1.77 -7.52
N ALA A 80 -0.46 2.74 -7.98
CA ALA A 80 -0.43 3.17 -9.37
C ALA A 80 0.69 4.17 -9.61
N GLY A 81 0.99 4.44 -10.87
CA GLY A 81 2.09 5.34 -11.22
C GLY A 81 1.94 6.75 -10.69
N ASN A 82 0.71 7.18 -10.42
CA ASN A 82 0.47 8.52 -9.87
C ASN A 82 0.46 8.54 -8.34
N GLY A 83 0.77 7.43 -7.68
CA GLY A 83 0.84 7.36 -6.24
C GLY A 83 -0.45 6.93 -5.55
N THR A 84 -1.55 6.79 -6.27
CA THR A 84 -2.79 6.31 -5.65
C THR A 84 -2.74 4.80 -5.50
N PHE A 85 -3.41 4.28 -4.45
CA PHE A 85 -3.41 2.85 -4.23
C PHE A 85 -4.72 2.39 -3.61
N LYS A 86 -4.97 1.10 -3.78
CA LYS A 86 -6.05 0.41 -3.10
C LYS A 86 -5.47 -0.87 -2.53
N ALA A 87 -5.84 -1.16 -1.29
CA ALA A 87 -5.46 -2.39 -0.63
C ALA A 87 -6.70 -2.94 0.06
N ALA A 88 -6.77 -4.25 0.17
CA ALA A 88 -7.96 -4.87 0.72
C ALA A 88 -7.63 -6.18 1.40
N ALA A 89 -8.56 -6.59 2.26
CA ALA A 89 -8.54 -7.92 2.86
C ALA A 89 -9.97 -8.39 3.03
N ARG A 90 -10.16 -9.68 2.93
CA ARG A 90 -11.49 -10.27 3.09
C ARG A 90 -11.67 -10.70 4.54
N LEU A 91 -12.79 -10.33 5.11
CA LEU A 91 -13.21 -10.74 6.45
C LEU A 91 -14.38 -11.69 6.35
N ARG A 92 -14.76 -12.26 7.50
CA ARG A 92 -15.94 -13.14 7.54
C ARG A 92 -17.21 -12.44 7.08
N ARG A 93 -17.37 -11.18 7.45
CA ARG A 93 -18.58 -10.42 7.16
C ARG A 93 -18.34 -9.31 6.16
N GLY A 94 -17.52 -9.54 5.17
CA GLY A 94 -17.28 -8.53 4.17
C GLY A 94 -15.81 -8.29 3.96
N ALA A 95 -15.47 -7.06 3.58
CA ALA A 95 -14.10 -6.73 3.24
C ALA A 95 -13.68 -5.44 3.92
N VAL A 96 -12.39 -5.33 4.19
CA VAL A 96 -11.76 -4.08 4.59
C VAL A 96 -11.06 -3.52 3.37
N GLN A 97 -11.28 -2.25 3.09
CA GLN A 97 -10.66 -1.59 1.95
C GLN A 97 -9.92 -0.35 2.41
N MET A 98 -8.72 -0.18 1.88
CA MET A 98 -7.90 0.99 2.13
C MET A 98 -7.63 1.67 0.81
N THR A 99 -7.92 2.97 0.74
CA THR A 99 -7.62 3.75 -0.43
C THR A 99 -6.79 4.94 0.00
N GLY A 100 -5.75 5.23 -0.77
CA GLY A 100 -4.86 6.29 -0.36
C GLY A 100 -3.99 6.82 -1.47
N ARG A 101 -3.07 7.68 -1.08
CA ARG A 101 -2.16 8.34 -2.01
C ARG A 101 -0.83 8.61 -1.35
N VAL A 102 0.22 8.39 -2.11
CA VAL A 102 1.58 8.74 -1.72
C VAL A 102 1.97 10.01 -2.45
N GLN A 103 2.45 11.01 -1.71
CA GLN A 103 2.97 12.25 -2.27
C GLN A 103 4.27 12.57 -1.57
N GLY A 104 5.39 12.35 -2.26
CA GLY A 104 6.70 12.50 -1.64
C GLY A 104 6.87 11.53 -0.50
N ASN A 105 7.14 12.04 0.68
CA ASN A 105 7.29 11.22 1.88
C ASN A 105 5.99 11.08 2.66
N ASN A 106 4.92 11.68 2.18
CA ASN A 106 3.64 11.67 2.86
C ASN A 106 2.71 10.65 2.25
N LEU A 107 1.99 9.95 3.10
CA LEU A 107 0.98 9.00 2.67
C LEU A 107 -0.26 9.21 3.49
N THR A 108 -1.39 9.36 2.83
CA THR A 108 -2.69 9.48 3.49
C THR A 108 -3.61 8.43 2.93
N ALA A 109 -4.45 7.87 3.78
CA ALA A 109 -5.37 6.83 3.36
C ALA A 109 -6.59 6.78 4.25
N THR A 110 -7.66 6.21 3.74
CA THR A 110 -8.85 5.90 4.51
C THR A 110 -9.07 4.41 4.47
N ILE A 111 -9.53 3.87 5.60
CA ILE A 111 -9.80 2.44 5.73
C ILE A 111 -11.26 2.29 6.07
N ALA A 112 -11.98 1.54 5.26
CA ALA A 112 -13.39 1.27 5.47
C ALA A 112 -13.62 -0.21 5.68
N SER A 113 -14.28 -0.56 6.76
CA SER A 113 -14.70 -1.92 7.04
C SER A 113 -16.19 -1.93 7.32
N PRO A 114 -16.82 -3.09 7.44
CA PRO A 114 -18.25 -3.13 7.71
C PRO A 114 -18.66 -2.41 8.99
N SER A 115 -17.79 -2.37 9.99
CA SER A 115 -18.15 -1.80 11.28
C SER A 115 -17.42 -0.51 11.64
N CYS A 116 -16.23 -0.29 11.10
CA CYS A 116 -15.36 0.78 11.57
C CYS A 116 -14.61 1.43 10.42
N ASN A 117 -14.49 2.75 10.47
CA ASN A 117 -13.69 3.47 9.49
C ASN A 117 -12.54 4.19 10.21
N TYR A 118 -11.39 4.19 9.56
CA TYR A 118 -10.19 4.81 10.08
C TYR A 118 -9.53 5.68 9.02
N THR A 119 -8.70 6.60 9.45
CA THR A 119 -7.77 7.30 8.57
C THR A 119 -6.35 6.99 9.00
N PHE A 120 -5.47 6.94 8.02
CA PHE A 120 -4.04 6.73 8.23
C PHE A 120 -3.31 7.91 7.64
N GLN A 121 -2.40 8.49 8.40
CA GLN A 121 -1.62 9.62 7.92
C GLN A 121 -0.21 9.56 8.47
N THR A 122 0.77 9.69 7.58
CA THR A 122 2.17 9.67 8.00
C THR A 122 2.51 10.89 8.85
N ARG A 123 3.42 10.69 9.77
CA ARG A 123 3.97 11.73 10.61
C ARG A 123 5.45 11.87 10.27
N ASN A 124 5.86 13.07 9.95
CA ASN A 124 7.24 13.37 9.61
C ASN A 124 7.87 14.23 10.70
#